data_0c3b82a714749c9ea5a3bb8f4ffe4d30
#
_entry.id   0c3b82a714749c9ea5a3bb8f4ffe4d30
#
_cell.length_a   1.000
_cell.length_b   1.000
_cell.length_c   1.000
_cell.angle_alpha   90.00
_cell.angle_beta   90.00
_cell.angle_gamma   90.00
#
_symmetry.space_group_name_H-M   'P 1'
#
loop_
_entity.id
_entity.type
_entity.pdbx_description
1 polymer ?
#
loop_
_entity_poly.entity_id
_entity_poly.type
_entity_poly.pdbx_seq_one_letter_code
_entity_poly.pdbx_strand_id
1 'polypeptide(L)'
;MVRQKQGADKHAQGRSRRTLGLALVVEDDGLIALDIAEALAEAGADPVMTCASVAEAMDQLSRAVPSLLVLDVHLADSDDGWALAELAMQLGEARPLILFTTATPDSIPLSVRELGHVLAKPFRTKDLVALIHRERPAGLLGRIRDAFSNSG
;
A
#
# COMPACT_ATOMS: atom_id res chain seq x y z
N MET A 1 39.40 36.66 18.47
CA MET A 1 39.27 35.63 17.41
C MET A 1 38.21 34.63 17.85
N VAL A 2 37.04 34.76 17.30
CA VAL A 2 35.95 33.84 17.58
C VAL A 2 36.01 32.73 16.54
N ARG A 3 36.40 31.53 16.95
CA ARG A 3 36.26 30.34 16.11
C ARG A 3 34.79 29.97 16.06
N GLN A 4 34.14 30.24 14.95
CA GLN A 4 32.87 29.63 14.65
C GLN A 4 33.10 28.13 14.44
N LYS A 5 32.64 27.33 15.39
CA LYS A 5 32.41 25.92 15.14
C LYS A 5 31.26 25.81 14.16
N GLN A 6 31.58 25.63 12.92
CA GLN A 6 30.60 25.11 11.97
C GLN A 6 30.20 23.74 12.50
N GLY A 7 28.99 23.67 13.05
CA GLY A 7 28.34 22.41 13.30
C GLY A 7 28.26 21.64 12.00
N ALA A 8 28.95 20.52 11.91
CA ALA A 8 28.76 19.61 10.84
C ALA A 8 27.30 19.18 10.88
N ASP A 9 26.49 19.71 9.99
CA ASP A 9 25.23 19.10 9.63
C ASP A 9 25.56 17.68 9.15
N LYS A 10 25.47 16.78 10.08
CA LYS A 10 25.32 15.39 9.74
C LYS A 10 23.97 15.27 9.05
N HIS A 11 23.92 15.63 7.78
CA HIS A 11 22.96 15.00 6.92
C HIS A 11 23.18 13.51 7.12
N ALA A 12 22.39 12.92 8.00
CA ALA A 12 22.15 11.52 7.94
C ALA A 12 21.68 11.32 6.49
N GLN A 13 22.59 10.92 5.63
CA GLN A 13 22.25 10.39 4.32
C GLN A 13 21.36 9.23 4.63
N GLY A 14 20.05 9.55 4.67
CA GLY A 14 19.04 8.54 4.89
C GLY A 14 19.35 7.46 3.88
N ARG A 15 19.62 6.26 4.37
CA ARG A 15 19.48 5.07 3.55
C ARG A 15 18.28 5.35 2.69
N SER A 16 18.43 5.35 1.38
CA SER A 16 17.34 5.45 0.45
C SER A 16 16.23 4.54 0.96
N ARG A 17 15.30 5.09 1.74
CA ARG A 17 14.13 4.36 2.20
C ARG A 17 13.43 4.05 0.91
N ARG A 18 13.42 2.76 0.55
CA ARG A 18 12.66 2.30 -0.60
C ARG A 18 11.25 2.80 -0.39
N THR A 19 10.86 3.83 -1.14
CA THR A 19 9.53 4.39 -1.04
C THR A 19 8.54 3.32 -1.47
N LEU A 20 7.47 3.16 -0.71
CA LEU A 20 6.36 2.31 -1.10
C LEU A 20 5.59 2.89 -2.29
N GLY A 21 5.92 4.13 -2.67
CA GLY A 21 5.22 4.87 -3.72
C GLY A 21 3.86 5.37 -3.28
N LEU A 22 3.00 5.66 -4.24
CA LEU A 22 1.62 6.09 -3.99
C LEU A 22 0.82 4.96 -3.37
N ALA A 23 0.25 5.22 -2.20
CA ALA A 23 -0.72 4.34 -1.55
C ALA A 23 -2.12 4.94 -1.60
N LEU A 24 -3.09 4.13 -1.97
CA LEU A 24 -4.51 4.46 -1.93
C LEU A 24 -5.20 3.61 -0.87
N VAL A 25 -5.85 4.25 0.09
CA VAL A 25 -6.64 3.62 1.15
C VAL A 25 -8.10 3.90 0.88
N VAL A 26 -8.90 2.85 0.71
CA VAL A 26 -10.35 2.94 0.50
C VAL A 26 -11.05 2.32 1.70
N GLU A 27 -11.57 3.18 2.57
CA GLU A 27 -12.17 2.84 3.85
C GLU A 27 -13.18 3.92 4.23
N ASP A 28 -14.42 3.55 4.52
CA ASP A 28 -15.49 4.49 4.88
C ASP A 28 -15.46 4.94 6.35
N ASP A 29 -14.80 4.18 7.23
CA ASP A 29 -14.53 4.62 8.60
C ASP A 29 -13.29 5.55 8.62
N GLY A 30 -13.53 6.83 8.89
CA GLY A 30 -12.47 7.85 8.86
C GLY A 30 -11.37 7.64 9.89
N LEU A 31 -11.65 7.03 11.04
CA LEU A 31 -10.62 6.73 12.06
C LEU A 31 -9.74 5.57 11.62
N ILE A 32 -10.33 4.52 11.07
CA ILE A 32 -9.58 3.39 10.52
C ILE A 32 -8.74 3.85 9.33
N ALA A 33 -9.31 4.66 8.43
CA ALA A 33 -8.59 5.22 7.30
C ALA A 33 -7.37 6.04 7.73
N LEU A 34 -7.53 6.88 8.75
CA LEU A 34 -6.45 7.70 9.30
C LEU A 34 -5.34 6.84 9.91
N ASP A 35 -5.68 5.85 10.72
CA ASP A 35 -4.71 4.94 11.34
C ASP A 35 -3.89 4.20 10.27
N ILE A 36 -4.55 3.70 9.25
CA ILE A 36 -3.89 3.03 8.13
C ILE A 36 -2.98 4.02 7.38
N ALA A 37 -3.48 5.20 7.07
CA ALA A 37 -2.72 6.20 6.32
C ALA A 37 -1.45 6.65 7.06
N GLU A 38 -1.54 6.87 8.36
CA GLU A 38 -0.38 7.22 9.19
C GLU A 38 0.66 6.10 9.21
N ALA A 39 0.21 4.85 9.38
CA ALA A 39 1.12 3.69 9.38
C ALA A 39 1.80 3.50 8.03
N LEU A 40 1.09 3.71 6.93
CA LEU A 40 1.66 3.62 5.58
C LEU A 40 2.67 4.74 5.31
N ALA A 41 2.38 5.96 5.75
CA ALA A 41 3.32 7.09 5.62
C ALA A 41 4.61 6.82 6.41
N GLU A 42 4.50 6.34 7.63
CA GLU A 42 5.66 5.94 8.44
C GLU A 42 6.47 4.80 7.81
N ALA A 43 5.78 3.88 7.13
CA ALA A 43 6.41 2.77 6.42
C ALA A 43 7.07 3.18 5.09
N GLY A 44 6.89 4.42 4.64
CA GLY A 44 7.55 4.97 3.46
C GLY A 44 6.64 5.17 2.25
N ALA A 45 5.31 5.06 2.39
CA ALA A 45 4.40 5.45 1.32
C ALA A 45 4.34 6.97 1.18
N ASP A 46 4.42 7.46 -0.03
CA ASP A 46 4.34 8.88 -0.34
C ASP A 46 3.95 9.08 -1.82
N PRO A 47 2.82 9.75 -2.09
CA PRO A 47 1.80 10.19 -1.14
C PRO A 47 0.89 9.05 -0.66
N VAL A 48 0.19 9.27 0.45
CA VAL A 48 -0.91 8.42 0.89
C VAL A 48 -2.22 9.17 0.67
N MET A 49 -3.12 8.57 -0.06
CA MET A 49 -4.45 9.11 -0.35
C MET A 49 -5.53 8.24 0.30
N THR A 50 -6.54 8.86 0.86
CA THR A 50 -7.68 8.16 1.45
C THR A 50 -8.96 8.50 0.70
N CYS A 51 -9.79 7.51 0.49
CA CYS A 51 -11.12 7.62 -0.11
C CYS A 51 -12.13 6.93 0.78
N ALA A 52 -13.31 7.53 0.95
CA ALA A 52 -14.37 6.98 1.77
C ALA A 52 -15.39 6.16 0.98
N SER A 53 -15.27 6.13 -0.36
CA SER A 53 -16.21 5.47 -1.24
C SER A 53 -15.55 4.88 -2.48
N VAL A 54 -16.25 3.96 -3.13
CA VAL A 54 -15.82 3.42 -4.43
C VAL A 54 -15.77 4.53 -5.48
N ALA A 55 -16.73 5.44 -5.49
CA ALA A 55 -16.76 6.55 -6.45
C ALA A 55 -15.54 7.47 -6.34
N GLU A 56 -15.14 7.84 -5.11
CA GLU A 56 -13.93 8.63 -4.88
C GLU A 56 -12.67 7.87 -5.33
N ALA A 57 -12.61 6.58 -5.03
CA ALA A 57 -11.47 5.73 -5.40
C ALA A 57 -11.35 5.60 -6.93
N MET A 58 -12.45 5.45 -7.65
CA MET A 58 -12.48 5.43 -9.11
C MET A 58 -11.95 6.74 -9.70
N ASP A 59 -12.33 7.88 -9.13
CA ASP A 59 -11.82 9.19 -9.56
C ASP A 59 -10.29 9.29 -9.34
N GLN A 60 -9.79 8.83 -8.19
CA GLN A 60 -8.36 8.81 -7.91
C GLN A 60 -7.60 7.86 -8.85
N LEU A 61 -8.11 6.67 -9.11
CA LEU A 61 -7.49 5.71 -10.05
C LEU A 61 -7.43 6.25 -11.48
N SER A 62 -8.36 7.13 -11.87
CA SER A 62 -8.32 7.79 -13.18
C SER A 62 -7.16 8.79 -13.33
N ARG A 63 -6.62 9.27 -12.22
CA ARG A 63 -5.56 10.28 -12.17
C ARG A 63 -4.17 9.70 -11.95
N ALA A 64 -4.07 8.64 -11.15
CA ALA A 64 -2.80 8.01 -10.82
C ALA A 64 -2.99 6.54 -10.46
N VAL A 65 -2.05 5.69 -10.85
CA VAL A 65 -2.04 4.28 -10.50
C VAL A 65 -1.25 4.09 -9.21
N PRO A 66 -1.87 3.58 -8.14
CA PRO A 66 -1.16 3.34 -6.90
C PRO A 66 -0.22 2.14 -7.02
N SER A 67 0.87 2.18 -6.25
CA SER A 67 1.73 1.01 -6.02
C SER A 67 1.16 0.09 -4.95
N LEU A 68 0.34 0.65 -4.07
CA LEU A 68 -0.30 -0.03 -2.95
C LEU A 68 -1.76 0.39 -2.85
N LEU A 69 -2.66 -0.58 -2.80
CA LEU A 69 -4.09 -0.37 -2.58
C LEU A 69 -4.52 -1.14 -1.33
N VAL A 70 -5.02 -0.43 -0.33
CA VAL A 70 -5.69 -1.02 0.83
C VAL A 70 -7.19 -0.79 0.66
N LEU A 71 -7.95 -1.85 0.55
CA LEU A 71 -9.36 -1.81 0.19
C LEU A 71 -10.23 -2.53 1.22
N ASP A 72 -11.09 -1.78 1.89
CA ASP A 72 -12.20 -2.37 2.63
C ASP A 72 -13.23 -2.95 1.64
N VAL A 73 -13.53 -4.22 1.80
CA VAL A 73 -14.46 -4.91 0.89
C VAL A 73 -15.93 -4.62 1.18
N HIS A 74 -16.23 -4.04 2.33
CA HIS A 74 -17.59 -3.68 2.77
C HIS A 74 -17.79 -2.16 2.82
N LEU A 75 -17.75 -1.52 1.66
CA LEU A 75 -18.03 -0.10 1.56
C LEU A 75 -19.53 0.16 1.45
N ALA A 76 -19.97 1.26 2.05
CA ALA A 76 -21.39 1.59 2.14
C ALA A 76 -22.06 1.86 0.79
N ASP A 77 -21.31 2.28 -0.22
CA ASP A 77 -21.82 2.64 -1.53
C ASP A 77 -21.77 1.51 -2.57
N SER A 78 -21.18 0.38 -2.23
CA SER A 78 -21.04 -0.74 -3.18
C SER A 78 -20.77 -2.07 -2.50
N ASP A 79 -21.48 -3.10 -2.94
CA ASP A 79 -21.18 -4.49 -2.62
C ASP A 79 -20.03 -5.05 -3.47
N ASP A 80 -19.55 -4.28 -4.47
CA ASP A 80 -18.58 -4.69 -5.48
C ASP A 80 -17.21 -3.99 -5.33
N GLY A 81 -16.68 -3.93 -4.10
CA GLY A 81 -15.31 -3.43 -3.86
C GLY A 81 -14.24 -4.14 -4.71
N TRP A 82 -14.53 -5.35 -5.17
CA TRP A 82 -13.64 -6.13 -6.05
C TRP A 82 -13.37 -5.46 -7.39
N ALA A 83 -14.34 -4.73 -7.94
CA ALA A 83 -14.17 -4.04 -9.22
C ALA A 83 -13.04 -3.01 -9.20
N LEU A 84 -12.81 -2.38 -8.04
CA LEU A 84 -11.67 -1.48 -7.84
C LEU A 84 -10.33 -2.21 -7.94
N ALA A 85 -10.25 -3.40 -7.34
CA ALA A 85 -9.04 -4.21 -7.39
C ALA A 85 -8.75 -4.67 -8.81
N GLU A 86 -9.76 -5.16 -9.51
CA GLU A 86 -9.64 -5.56 -10.92
C GLU A 86 -9.21 -4.40 -11.81
N LEU A 87 -9.81 -3.23 -11.62
CA LEU A 87 -9.44 -2.03 -12.35
C LEU A 87 -7.99 -1.62 -12.05
N ALA A 88 -7.60 -1.58 -10.79
CA ALA A 88 -6.23 -1.22 -10.40
C ALA A 88 -5.18 -2.14 -11.02
N MET A 89 -5.50 -3.43 -11.16
CA MET A 89 -4.61 -4.41 -11.79
C MET A 89 -4.43 -4.18 -13.29
N GLN A 90 -5.36 -3.49 -13.95
CA GLN A 90 -5.35 -3.25 -15.40
C GLN A 90 -4.76 -1.90 -15.81
N LEU A 91 -4.68 -0.94 -14.89
CA LEU A 91 -4.35 0.45 -15.22
C LEU A 91 -2.86 0.75 -15.42
N GLY A 92 -1.96 -0.11 -14.98
CA GLY A 92 -0.53 0.14 -15.03
C GLY A 92 0.28 -1.02 -15.58
N GLU A 93 1.51 -0.73 -15.96
CA GLU A 93 2.47 -1.78 -16.38
C GLU A 93 2.93 -2.62 -15.17
N ALA A 94 3.08 -2.00 -14.02
CA ALA A 94 3.41 -2.68 -12.76
C ALA A 94 2.14 -3.00 -11.99
N ARG A 95 2.04 -4.23 -11.51
CA ARG A 95 0.90 -4.66 -10.68
C ARG A 95 1.01 -4.01 -9.30
N PRO A 96 -0.05 -3.33 -8.82
CA PRO A 96 -0.09 -2.84 -7.46
C PRO A 96 -0.14 -4.00 -6.46
N LEU A 97 0.40 -3.78 -5.26
CA LEU A 97 0.13 -4.64 -4.13
C LEU A 97 -1.25 -4.31 -3.58
N ILE A 98 -2.14 -5.29 -3.53
CA ILE A 98 -3.52 -5.11 -3.08
C ILE A 98 -3.72 -5.85 -1.75
N LEU A 99 -4.24 -5.13 -0.76
CA LEU A 99 -4.62 -5.66 0.53
C LEU A 99 -6.13 -5.45 0.73
N PHE A 100 -6.85 -6.54 0.85
CA PHE A 100 -8.26 -6.52 1.21
C PHE A 100 -8.42 -6.58 2.72
N THR A 101 -9.17 -5.65 3.29
CA THR A 101 -9.52 -5.67 4.70
C THR A 101 -10.99 -6.06 4.86
N THR A 102 -11.30 -6.97 5.76
CA THR A 102 -12.67 -7.49 5.93
C THR A 102 -12.87 -8.11 7.29
N ALA A 103 -14.09 -7.95 7.84
CA ALA A 103 -14.54 -8.68 9.01
C ALA A 103 -14.93 -10.15 8.70
N THR A 104 -15.15 -10.46 7.41
CA THR A 104 -15.60 -11.78 6.94
C THR A 104 -14.67 -12.34 5.86
N PRO A 105 -13.45 -12.75 6.23
CA PRO A 105 -12.44 -13.18 5.25
C PRO A 105 -12.88 -14.38 4.41
N ASP A 106 -13.71 -15.27 4.97
CA ASP A 106 -14.18 -16.47 4.27
C ASP A 106 -15.21 -16.16 3.17
N SER A 107 -15.81 -14.98 3.17
CA SER A 107 -16.78 -14.56 2.16
C SER A 107 -16.13 -14.05 0.86
N ILE A 108 -14.81 -13.85 0.84
CA ILE A 108 -14.09 -13.35 -0.33
C ILE A 108 -13.98 -14.47 -1.38
N PRO A 109 -14.46 -14.25 -2.61
CA PRO A 109 -14.33 -15.21 -3.69
C PRO A 109 -12.87 -15.57 -3.98
N LEU A 110 -12.60 -16.83 -4.34
CA LEU A 110 -11.24 -17.29 -4.67
C LEU A 110 -10.59 -16.48 -5.78
N SER A 111 -11.35 -16.09 -6.79
CA SER A 111 -10.87 -15.24 -7.89
C SER A 111 -10.36 -13.87 -7.44
N VAL A 112 -10.97 -13.32 -6.40
CA VAL A 112 -10.57 -12.05 -5.80
C VAL A 112 -9.33 -12.24 -4.91
N ARG A 113 -9.25 -13.36 -4.20
CA ARG A 113 -8.06 -13.66 -3.37
C ARG A 113 -6.78 -13.77 -4.18
N GLU A 114 -6.87 -14.14 -5.45
CA GLU A 114 -5.73 -14.19 -6.37
C GLU A 114 -5.19 -12.80 -6.75
N LEU A 115 -6.00 -11.75 -6.57
CA LEU A 115 -5.61 -10.36 -6.88
C LEU A 115 -4.76 -9.72 -5.79
N GLY A 116 -4.80 -10.23 -4.57
CA GLY A 116 -4.11 -9.60 -3.45
C GLY A 116 -4.10 -10.45 -2.19
N HIS A 117 -3.86 -9.79 -1.07
CA HIS A 117 -3.79 -10.42 0.25
C HIS A 117 -4.98 -10.00 1.09
N VAL A 118 -5.47 -10.90 1.94
CA VAL A 118 -6.62 -10.66 2.80
C VAL A 118 -6.14 -10.46 4.24
N LEU A 119 -6.57 -9.38 4.85
CA LEU A 119 -6.32 -9.06 6.25
C LEU A 119 -7.65 -8.98 6.99
N ALA A 120 -7.86 -9.89 7.96
CA ALA A 120 -9.09 -9.96 8.73
C ALA A 120 -9.17 -8.83 9.77
N LYS A 121 -10.31 -8.16 9.86
CA LYS A 121 -10.63 -7.19 10.91
C LYS A 121 -11.09 -7.92 12.20
N PRO A 122 -10.70 -7.45 13.39
CA PRO A 122 -9.79 -6.36 13.66
C PRO A 122 -8.33 -6.72 13.43
N PHE A 123 -7.52 -5.80 12.92
CA PHE A 123 -6.08 -5.96 12.75
C PHE A 123 -5.32 -4.80 13.38
N ARG A 124 -4.05 -5.00 13.65
CA ARG A 124 -3.15 -3.93 14.07
C ARG A 124 -2.44 -3.36 12.84
N THR A 125 -2.24 -2.05 12.83
CA THR A 125 -1.52 -1.40 11.73
C THR A 125 -0.11 -1.95 11.53
N LYS A 126 0.55 -2.40 12.61
CA LYS A 126 1.84 -3.09 12.50
C LYS A 126 1.78 -4.40 11.72
N ASP A 127 0.67 -5.14 11.81
CA ASP A 127 0.48 -6.39 11.05
C ASP A 127 0.25 -6.09 9.57
N LEU A 128 -0.48 -5.01 9.28
CA LEU A 128 -0.63 -4.48 7.91
C LEU A 128 0.73 -4.13 7.31
N VAL A 129 1.54 -3.36 8.02
CA VAL A 129 2.87 -2.93 7.57
C VAL A 129 3.81 -4.11 7.39
N ALA A 130 3.79 -5.09 8.32
CA ALA A 130 4.59 -6.31 8.20
C ALA A 130 4.22 -7.12 6.95
N LEU A 131 2.93 -7.23 6.65
CA LEU A 131 2.44 -7.90 5.44
C LEU A 131 2.94 -7.19 4.18
N ILE A 132 2.87 -5.86 4.15
CA ILE A 132 3.36 -5.05 3.02
C ILE A 132 4.86 -5.27 2.79
N HIS A 133 5.67 -5.24 3.84
CA HIS A 133 7.10 -5.46 3.73
C HIS A 133 7.46 -6.87 3.25
N ARG A 134 6.69 -7.87 3.68
CA ARG A 134 6.89 -9.26 3.27
C ARG A 134 6.52 -9.48 1.79
N GLU A 135 5.40 -8.91 1.36
CA GLU A 135 4.83 -9.15 0.04
C GLU A 135 5.26 -8.11 -1.01
N ARG A 136 5.95 -7.06 -0.58
CA ARG A 136 6.45 -6.05 -1.49
C ARG A 136 7.33 -6.69 -2.55
N PRO A 137 7.05 -6.48 -3.84
CA PRO A 137 7.97 -6.94 -4.88
C PRO A 137 9.34 -6.30 -4.63
N ALA A 138 10.38 -7.11 -4.59
CA ALA A 138 11.74 -6.63 -4.48
C ALA A 138 11.96 -5.56 -5.55
N GLY A 139 12.53 -4.42 -5.18
CA GLY A 139 12.94 -3.41 -6.13
C GLY A 139 13.85 -4.02 -7.22
N LEU A 140 14.17 -3.25 -8.25
CA LEU A 140 14.96 -3.74 -9.40
C LEU A 140 16.18 -4.59 -8.98
N LEU A 141 16.87 -4.19 -7.92
CA LEU A 141 18.02 -4.94 -7.38
C LEU A 141 17.62 -6.28 -6.75
N GLY A 142 16.44 -6.37 -6.15
CA GLY A 142 15.91 -7.62 -5.64
C GLY A 142 15.50 -8.57 -6.76
N ARG A 143 14.92 -8.07 -7.84
CA ARG A 143 14.60 -8.87 -9.03
C ARG A 143 15.84 -9.44 -9.69
N ILE A 144 16.92 -8.66 -9.77
CA ILE A 144 18.20 -9.11 -10.30
C ILE A 144 18.78 -10.20 -9.39
N ARG A 145 18.75 -10.02 -8.08
CA ARG A 145 19.26 -10.99 -7.12
C ARG A 145 18.50 -12.32 -7.17
N ASP A 146 17.19 -12.28 -7.30
CA ASP A 146 16.33 -13.47 -7.40
C ASP A 146 16.56 -14.19 -8.74
N ALA A 147 16.77 -13.47 -9.83
CA ALA A 147 17.10 -14.04 -11.12
C ALA A 147 18.45 -14.79 -11.10
N PHE A 148 19.44 -14.29 -10.35
CA PHE A 148 20.73 -14.95 -10.20
C PHE A 148 20.73 -16.09 -9.18
N SER A 149 19.84 -16.07 -8.19
CA SER A 149 19.70 -17.14 -7.19
C SER A 149 19.02 -18.39 -7.72
N ASN A 150 18.28 -18.27 -8.82
CA ASN A 150 17.53 -19.38 -9.42
C ASN A 150 18.25 -20.04 -10.59
N SER A 151 19.53 -19.73 -10.79
CA SER A 151 20.40 -20.32 -11.83
C SER A 151 21.43 -21.27 -11.24
N GLY A 152 21.02 -22.00 -10.19
CA GLY A 152 21.85 -23.03 -9.57
C GLY A 152 21.23 -24.39 -9.69
#